data_29ca6bc738c5f47bfb992476ebcb0ff6
#
_entry.id   29ca6bc738c5f47bfb992476ebcb0ff6
#
_cell.length_a   1.000
_cell.length_b   1.000
_cell.length_c   1.000
_cell.angle_alpha   90.00
_cell.angle_beta   90.00
_cell.angle_gamma   90.00
#
_symmetry.space_group_name_H-M   'P 1'
#
loop_
_entity.id
_entity.type
_entity.pdbx_description
1 polymer ?
#
loop_
_entity_poly.entity_id
_entity_poly.type
_entity_poly.pdbx_seq_one_letter_code
_entity_poly.pdbx_strand_id
1 'polypeptide(L)'
;CAPMLACPTGLRIDQNTLVLTWNQSEQADYYLIELNGTQSENKIRTNSCSLESLDPGTYQIRLKAVDVDGLYRDSAWSETKEFVREEESGLSYRLIDGNRAYEVVGVGSASGEIVIDDEFRGKPVTSIGKSAFSNATGITEVTIGNNVTIIKDHAFYNCRSLERVIIPETVEVIEQYAFQSCRSLSEINLPAKLTEIADYTFSYCSALTQIGIP
;
A
#
# COMPACT_ATOMS: atom_id res chain seq x y z
N CYS A 1 -12.80 -48.42 -5.33
CA CYS A 1 -13.03 -46.97 -5.30
C CYS A 1 -11.68 -46.28 -5.11
N ALA A 2 -11.32 -45.29 -5.94
CA ALA A 2 -10.11 -44.51 -5.75
C ALA A 2 -10.18 -43.79 -4.38
N PRO A 3 -9.07 -43.76 -3.63
CA PRO A 3 -9.00 -43.03 -2.38
C PRO A 3 -9.20 -41.52 -2.64
N MET A 4 -9.62 -40.76 -1.63
CA MET A 4 -9.79 -39.31 -1.72
C MET A 4 -8.51 -38.62 -1.26
N LEU A 5 -8.12 -37.53 -1.94
CA LEU A 5 -7.02 -36.66 -1.48
C LEU A 5 -7.34 -36.07 -0.11
N ALA A 6 -6.29 -35.83 0.68
CA ALA A 6 -6.40 -35.07 1.91
C ALA A 6 -6.84 -33.63 1.62
N CYS A 7 -7.71 -33.09 2.45
CA CYS A 7 -8.17 -31.70 2.37
C CYS A 7 -7.01 -30.74 2.70
N PRO A 8 -6.82 -29.65 1.96
CA PRO A 8 -5.85 -28.61 2.35
C PRO A 8 -6.18 -28.06 3.75
N THR A 9 -5.18 -27.93 4.59
CA THR A 9 -5.29 -27.47 5.98
C THR A 9 -4.33 -26.34 6.27
N GLY A 10 -4.44 -25.71 7.43
CA GLY A 10 -3.49 -24.69 7.88
C GLY A 10 -3.47 -23.43 7.01
N LEU A 11 -4.63 -23.02 6.48
CA LEU A 11 -4.75 -21.81 5.68
C LEU A 11 -4.36 -20.58 6.52
N ARG A 12 -3.37 -19.83 6.04
CA ARG A 12 -2.88 -18.61 6.65
C ARG A 12 -2.77 -17.52 5.60
N ILE A 13 -3.15 -16.30 5.97
CA ILE A 13 -3.02 -15.12 5.13
C ILE A 13 -2.07 -14.15 5.84
N ASP A 14 -1.00 -13.79 5.16
CA ASP A 14 -0.15 -12.69 5.58
C ASP A 14 -0.78 -11.39 5.06
N GLN A 15 -1.29 -10.57 5.96
CA GLN A 15 -1.98 -9.30 5.64
C GLN A 15 -1.02 -8.27 5.03
N ASN A 16 0.28 -8.38 5.30
CA ASN A 16 1.27 -7.42 4.80
C ASN A 16 1.71 -7.75 3.37
N THR A 17 1.87 -9.04 3.05
CA THR A 17 2.29 -9.49 1.73
C THR A 17 1.12 -9.91 0.85
N LEU A 18 -0.09 -9.99 1.42
CA LEU A 18 -1.31 -10.48 0.76
C LEU A 18 -1.11 -11.86 0.11
N VAL A 19 -0.40 -12.74 0.80
CA VAL A 19 -0.14 -14.10 0.36
C VAL A 19 -0.92 -15.09 1.22
N LEU A 20 -1.76 -15.89 0.59
CA LEU A 20 -2.39 -17.08 1.18
C LEU A 20 -1.42 -18.24 1.09
N THR A 21 -1.21 -18.96 2.20
CA THR A 21 -0.43 -20.20 2.29
C THR A 21 -1.24 -21.30 2.95
N TRP A 22 -0.90 -22.57 2.67
CA TRP A 22 -1.53 -23.74 3.28
C TRP A 22 -0.57 -24.92 3.36
N ASN A 23 -0.93 -25.94 4.14
CA ASN A 23 -0.20 -27.20 4.19
C ASN A 23 -0.47 -27.98 2.89
N GLN A 24 0.59 -28.49 2.29
CA GLN A 24 0.51 -29.28 1.06
C GLN A 24 -0.27 -30.59 1.31
N SER A 25 -1.16 -30.93 0.39
CA SER A 25 -1.78 -32.25 0.33
C SER A 25 -0.89 -33.17 -0.51
N GLU A 26 -0.48 -34.29 0.06
CA GLU A 26 0.30 -35.27 -0.68
C GLU A 26 -0.49 -35.77 -1.90
N GLN A 27 0.20 -36.04 -3.00
CA GLN A 27 -0.33 -36.49 -4.30
C GLN A 27 -1.31 -35.52 -4.98
N ALA A 28 -1.46 -34.29 -4.52
CA ALA A 28 -2.20 -33.29 -5.25
C ALA A 28 -1.39 -32.73 -6.43
N ASP A 29 -1.98 -32.66 -7.61
CA ASP A 29 -1.38 -32.06 -8.79
C ASP A 29 -1.47 -30.54 -8.77
N TYR A 30 -2.59 -30.05 -8.27
CA TYR A 30 -2.87 -28.61 -8.10
C TYR A 30 -3.98 -28.36 -7.10
N TYR A 31 -4.16 -27.09 -6.79
CA TYR A 31 -5.26 -26.60 -5.95
C TYR A 31 -6.17 -25.68 -6.73
N LEU A 32 -7.46 -25.74 -6.40
CA LEU A 32 -8.46 -24.76 -6.81
C LEU A 32 -8.82 -23.89 -5.61
N ILE A 33 -8.95 -22.59 -5.86
CA ILE A 33 -9.43 -21.63 -4.87
C ILE A 33 -10.88 -21.25 -5.17
N GLU A 34 -11.68 -21.12 -4.15
CA GLU A 34 -13.02 -20.55 -4.23
C GLU A 34 -13.06 -19.28 -3.38
N LEU A 35 -13.59 -18.21 -3.97
CA LEU A 35 -13.78 -16.91 -3.35
C LEU A 35 -15.28 -16.57 -3.36
N ASN A 36 -15.87 -16.38 -2.18
CA ASN A 36 -17.29 -16.05 -2.03
C ASN A 36 -18.23 -16.98 -2.81
N GLY A 37 -17.94 -18.29 -2.82
CA GLY A 37 -18.74 -19.29 -3.54
C GLY A 37 -18.43 -19.42 -5.03
N THR A 38 -17.50 -18.60 -5.57
CA THR A 38 -17.07 -18.68 -6.98
C THR A 38 -15.71 -19.35 -7.07
N GLN A 39 -15.65 -20.48 -7.76
CA GLN A 39 -14.40 -21.21 -7.99
C GLN A 39 -13.59 -20.51 -9.09
N SER A 40 -12.29 -20.31 -8.84
CA SER A 40 -11.32 -19.84 -9.83
C SER A 40 -11.00 -20.95 -10.83
N GLU A 41 -10.77 -20.56 -12.08
CA GLU A 41 -10.27 -21.48 -13.13
C GLU A 41 -8.74 -21.68 -13.04
N ASN A 42 -8.05 -20.87 -12.25
CA ASN A 42 -6.59 -20.93 -12.12
C ASN A 42 -6.17 -22.16 -11.31
N LYS A 43 -5.27 -22.95 -11.91
CA LYS A 43 -4.65 -24.14 -11.29
C LYS A 43 -3.39 -23.72 -10.53
N ILE A 44 -3.44 -23.78 -9.19
CA ILE A 44 -2.33 -23.40 -8.32
C ILE A 44 -1.50 -24.66 -8.03
N ARG A 45 -0.24 -24.70 -8.49
CA ARG A 45 0.65 -25.87 -8.34
C ARG A 45 1.63 -25.75 -7.17
N THR A 46 1.54 -24.67 -6.41
CA THR A 46 2.30 -24.41 -5.19
C THR A 46 1.35 -24.43 -4.00
N ASN A 47 1.89 -24.34 -2.80
CA ASN A 47 1.10 -24.21 -1.57
C ASN A 47 0.92 -22.75 -1.12
N SER A 48 0.95 -21.82 -2.10
CA SER A 48 0.74 -20.39 -1.88
C SER A 48 0.15 -19.71 -3.11
N CYS A 49 -0.59 -18.63 -2.92
CA CYS A 49 -1.02 -17.72 -3.99
C CYS A 49 -1.12 -16.28 -3.48
N SER A 50 -0.90 -15.31 -4.38
CA SER A 50 -1.09 -13.89 -4.10
C SER A 50 -2.59 -13.53 -4.15
N LEU A 51 -3.02 -12.68 -3.23
CA LEU A 51 -4.33 -12.07 -3.17
C LEU A 51 -4.30 -10.58 -3.55
N GLU A 52 -3.17 -10.08 -4.04
CA GLU A 52 -2.98 -8.65 -4.37
C GLU A 52 -3.95 -8.14 -5.44
N SER A 53 -4.38 -9.01 -6.34
CA SER A 53 -5.31 -8.65 -7.43
C SER A 53 -6.78 -8.59 -7.01
N LEU A 54 -7.11 -8.91 -5.76
CA LEU A 54 -8.47 -8.81 -5.27
C LEU A 54 -8.82 -7.34 -5.02
N ASP A 55 -10.04 -6.94 -5.37
CA ASP A 55 -10.58 -5.64 -5.00
C ASP A 55 -10.78 -5.55 -3.47
N PRO A 56 -10.86 -4.32 -2.90
CA PRO A 56 -11.26 -4.16 -1.50
C PRO A 56 -12.59 -4.84 -1.19
N GLY A 57 -12.66 -5.53 -0.05
CA GLY A 57 -13.86 -6.26 0.36
C GLY A 57 -13.59 -7.44 1.27
N THR A 58 -14.65 -8.09 1.70
CA THR A 58 -14.57 -9.31 2.53
C THR A 58 -14.70 -10.55 1.68
N TYR A 59 -13.77 -11.48 1.83
CA TYR A 59 -13.72 -12.73 1.09
C TYR A 59 -13.82 -13.94 2.02
N GLN A 60 -14.65 -14.90 1.62
CA GLN A 60 -14.68 -16.23 2.21
C GLN A 60 -13.90 -17.17 1.29
N ILE A 61 -12.73 -17.63 1.76
CA ILE A 61 -11.75 -18.37 0.95
C ILE A 61 -11.73 -19.82 1.39
N ARG A 62 -11.78 -20.75 0.44
CA ARG A 62 -11.52 -22.17 0.67
C ARG A 62 -10.78 -22.80 -0.51
N LEU A 63 -10.12 -23.90 -0.25
CA LEU A 63 -9.27 -24.60 -1.21
C LEU A 63 -9.70 -26.06 -1.38
N LYS A 64 -9.44 -26.62 -2.55
CA LYS A 64 -9.62 -28.02 -2.85
C LYS A 64 -8.36 -28.56 -3.56
N ALA A 65 -7.87 -29.72 -3.14
CA ALA A 65 -6.80 -30.45 -3.82
C ALA A 65 -7.39 -31.31 -4.94
N VAL A 66 -6.71 -31.32 -6.09
CA VAL A 66 -7.16 -32.02 -7.31
C VAL A 66 -6.06 -32.97 -7.80
N ASP A 67 -6.48 -34.17 -8.20
CA ASP A 67 -5.67 -35.17 -8.91
C ASP A 67 -6.13 -35.27 -10.37
N VAL A 68 -5.19 -35.16 -11.30
CA VAL A 68 -5.47 -35.20 -12.76
C VAL A 68 -5.43 -36.62 -13.31
N ASP A 69 -4.61 -37.47 -12.71
CA ASP A 69 -4.35 -38.82 -13.24
C ASP A 69 -5.47 -39.83 -12.89
N GLY A 70 -6.40 -39.42 -12.03
CA GLY A 70 -7.55 -40.28 -11.62
C GLY A 70 -7.18 -41.40 -10.67
N LEU A 71 -5.99 -41.36 -10.08
CA LEU A 71 -5.56 -42.31 -9.04
C LEU A 71 -6.26 -42.04 -7.72
N TYR A 72 -6.59 -40.77 -7.49
CA TYR A 72 -7.35 -40.29 -6.33
C TYR A 72 -8.60 -39.54 -6.79
N ARG A 73 -9.56 -39.41 -5.89
CA ARG A 73 -10.66 -38.44 -6.05
C ARG A 73 -10.21 -37.10 -5.46
N ASP A 74 -10.67 -36.00 -6.03
CA ASP A 74 -10.47 -34.67 -5.47
C ASP A 74 -10.82 -34.66 -3.97
N SER A 75 -10.11 -33.82 -3.21
CA SER A 75 -10.46 -33.61 -1.80
C SER A 75 -11.82 -32.93 -1.62
N ALA A 76 -12.37 -32.96 -0.43
CA ALA A 76 -13.38 -32.00 -0.03
C ALA A 76 -12.77 -30.58 -0.02
N TRP A 77 -13.62 -29.56 0.06
CA TRP A 77 -13.17 -28.18 0.31
C TRP A 77 -12.59 -28.06 1.72
N SER A 78 -11.57 -27.24 1.89
CA SER A 78 -11.02 -26.87 3.19
C SER A 78 -12.04 -26.16 4.07
N GLU A 79 -11.70 -25.95 5.33
CA GLU A 79 -12.38 -24.95 6.15
C GLU A 79 -12.31 -23.58 5.44
N THR A 80 -13.37 -22.78 5.64
CA THR A 80 -13.44 -21.43 5.10
C THR A 80 -12.57 -20.51 5.93
N LYS A 81 -11.72 -19.72 5.25
CA LYS A 81 -10.92 -18.65 5.84
C LYS A 81 -11.49 -17.31 5.43
N GLU A 82 -11.86 -16.48 6.40
CA GLU A 82 -12.21 -15.08 6.11
C GLU A 82 -10.97 -14.24 5.89
N PHE A 83 -11.06 -13.36 4.91
CA PHE A 83 -10.06 -12.37 4.56
C PHE A 83 -10.74 -11.04 4.26
N VAL A 84 -10.28 -9.97 4.89
CA VAL A 84 -10.71 -8.60 4.58
C VAL A 84 -9.59 -7.92 3.82
N ARG A 85 -9.86 -7.56 2.57
CA ARG A 85 -9.04 -6.67 1.77
C ARG A 85 -9.49 -5.25 2.07
N GLU A 86 -8.72 -4.52 2.85
CA GLU A 86 -9.01 -3.13 3.17
C GLU A 86 -8.84 -2.24 1.92
N GLU A 87 -9.60 -1.15 1.86
CA GLU A 87 -9.32 -0.09 0.88
C GLU A 87 -7.96 0.50 1.22
N GLU A 88 -7.06 0.50 0.25
CA GLU A 88 -5.81 1.23 0.37
C GLU A 88 -6.10 2.72 0.20
N SER A 89 -5.27 3.57 0.80
CA SER A 89 -5.39 5.04 0.75
C SER A 89 -5.38 5.65 -0.67
N GLY A 90 -5.40 4.83 -1.70
CA GLY A 90 -5.27 5.24 -3.10
C GLY A 90 -3.85 5.66 -3.48
N LEU A 91 -2.93 5.74 -2.51
CA LEU A 91 -1.52 6.08 -2.73
C LEU A 91 -0.72 4.87 -3.23
N SER A 92 0.36 5.14 -3.95
CA SER A 92 1.30 4.12 -4.40
C SER A 92 2.51 4.09 -3.47
N TYR A 93 2.89 2.89 -3.03
CA TYR A 93 4.00 2.67 -2.11
C TYR A 93 5.08 1.78 -2.71
N ARG A 94 6.32 1.96 -2.26
CA ARG A 94 7.47 1.13 -2.60
C ARG A 94 8.19 0.69 -1.34
N LEU A 95 8.55 -0.60 -1.24
CA LEU A 95 9.43 -1.10 -0.18
C LEU A 95 10.84 -0.54 -0.33
N ILE A 96 11.40 -0.09 0.76
CA ILE A 96 12.74 0.45 0.89
C ILE A 96 13.46 -0.16 2.09
N ASP A 97 14.72 0.20 2.31
CA ASP A 97 15.53 -0.20 3.46
C ASP A 97 15.51 -1.72 3.69
N GLY A 98 15.80 -2.50 2.64
CA GLY A 98 15.83 -3.95 2.73
C GLY A 98 14.47 -4.56 3.13
N ASN A 99 13.38 -4.00 2.66
CA ASN A 99 12.00 -4.40 2.94
C ASN A 99 11.53 -4.12 4.39
N ARG A 100 12.12 -3.13 5.07
CA ARG A 100 11.74 -2.77 6.46
C ARG A 100 10.78 -1.58 6.54
N ALA A 101 10.74 -0.73 5.52
CA ALA A 101 9.92 0.46 5.48
C ALA A 101 9.30 0.68 4.10
N TYR A 102 8.33 1.58 4.02
CA TYR A 102 7.72 2.05 2.79
C TYR A 102 8.08 3.51 2.50
N GLU A 103 8.13 3.82 1.22
CA GLU A 103 8.17 5.15 0.65
C GLU A 103 6.89 5.37 -0.18
N VAL A 104 6.23 6.51 -0.01
CA VAL A 104 5.17 6.93 -0.93
C VAL A 104 5.81 7.33 -2.25
N VAL A 105 5.40 6.73 -3.36
CA VAL A 105 5.99 6.97 -4.69
C VAL A 105 5.01 7.54 -5.71
N GLY A 106 3.74 7.65 -5.36
CA GLY A 106 2.74 8.22 -6.26
C GLY A 106 1.39 8.46 -5.60
N VAL A 107 0.62 9.33 -6.22
CA VAL A 107 -0.73 9.69 -5.80
C VAL A 107 -1.75 8.59 -6.08
N GLY A 108 -1.44 7.66 -7.00
CA GLY A 108 -2.37 6.60 -7.40
C GLY A 108 -3.73 7.15 -7.83
N SER A 109 -4.80 6.68 -7.19
CA SER A 109 -6.18 7.16 -7.39
C SER A 109 -6.63 8.19 -6.35
N ALA A 110 -5.76 8.57 -5.39
CA ALA A 110 -6.13 9.48 -4.32
C ALA A 110 -6.38 10.90 -4.80
N SER A 111 -7.33 11.60 -4.20
CA SER A 111 -7.71 12.98 -4.50
C SER A 111 -8.37 13.64 -3.29
N GLY A 112 -8.46 14.96 -3.30
CA GLY A 112 -9.02 15.74 -2.19
C GLY A 112 -8.08 15.80 -0.99
N GLU A 113 -8.60 15.50 0.19
CA GLU A 113 -7.84 15.42 1.43
C GLU A 113 -7.17 14.06 1.53
N ILE A 114 -5.85 14.05 1.76
CA ILE A 114 -5.03 12.84 1.81
C ILE A 114 -4.41 12.70 3.19
N VAL A 115 -4.50 11.49 3.74
CA VAL A 115 -3.75 11.09 4.92
C VAL A 115 -2.70 10.05 4.51
N ILE A 116 -1.44 10.34 4.80
CA ILE A 116 -0.34 9.38 4.72
C ILE A 116 -0.22 8.78 6.11
N ASP A 117 -0.62 7.52 6.26
CA ASP A 117 -0.59 6.83 7.53
C ASP A 117 0.84 6.62 8.05
N ASP A 118 0.98 6.41 9.35
CA ASP A 118 2.27 6.09 9.98
C ASP A 118 2.85 4.78 9.43
N GLU A 119 1.98 3.83 9.08
CA GLU A 119 2.35 2.51 8.60
C GLU A 119 1.52 2.11 7.37
N PHE A 120 2.14 1.32 6.49
CA PHE A 120 1.48 0.66 5.40
C PHE A 120 1.83 -0.84 5.44
N ARG A 121 0.82 -1.71 5.45
CA ARG A 121 0.99 -3.18 5.55
C ARG A 121 1.92 -3.60 6.69
N GLY A 122 1.74 -2.98 7.88
CA GLY A 122 2.48 -3.30 9.11
C GLY A 122 3.95 -2.90 9.11
N LYS A 123 4.36 -1.99 8.22
CA LYS A 123 5.70 -1.40 8.20
C LYS A 123 5.62 0.11 8.14
N PRO A 124 6.56 0.83 8.78
CA PRO A 124 6.54 2.28 8.80
C PRO A 124 6.67 2.89 7.41
N VAL A 125 5.93 3.97 7.18
CA VAL A 125 6.10 4.85 6.01
C VAL A 125 7.07 5.95 6.42
N THR A 126 8.31 5.90 5.92
CA THR A 126 9.40 6.76 6.41
C THR A 126 9.79 7.88 5.47
N SER A 127 9.30 7.86 4.24
CA SER A 127 9.63 8.92 3.27
C SER A 127 8.52 9.18 2.25
N ILE A 128 8.47 10.42 1.78
CA ILE A 128 7.76 10.81 0.58
C ILE A 128 8.78 10.88 -0.55
N GLY A 129 8.60 10.06 -1.56
CA GLY A 129 9.55 9.84 -2.63
C GLY A 129 9.67 11.03 -3.60
N LYS A 130 10.76 11.01 -4.38
CA LYS A 130 10.98 11.99 -5.43
C LYS A 130 9.80 12.05 -6.38
N SER A 131 9.24 13.24 -6.59
CA SER A 131 8.12 13.52 -7.49
C SER A 131 6.83 12.74 -7.18
N ALA A 132 6.65 12.19 -5.98
CA ALA A 132 5.54 11.31 -5.63
C ALA A 132 4.16 11.92 -5.92
N PHE A 133 3.98 13.21 -5.65
CA PHE A 133 2.74 13.95 -5.91
C PHE A 133 2.90 15.01 -7.02
N SER A 134 4.00 14.97 -7.78
CA SER A 134 4.27 15.99 -8.80
C SER A 134 3.11 16.10 -9.79
N ASN A 135 2.61 17.35 -10.00
CA ASN A 135 1.46 17.68 -10.84
C ASN A 135 0.12 17.08 -10.39
N ALA A 136 -0.01 16.68 -9.15
CA ALA A 136 -1.27 16.18 -8.58
C ALA A 136 -2.24 17.35 -8.34
N THR A 137 -3.05 17.65 -9.34
CA THR A 137 -3.99 18.78 -9.31
C THR A 137 -5.31 18.47 -8.58
N GLY A 138 -5.54 17.22 -8.25
CA GLY A 138 -6.74 16.78 -7.51
C GLY A 138 -6.62 16.81 -6.00
N ILE A 139 -5.42 17.10 -5.45
CA ILE A 139 -5.17 17.09 -4.01
C ILE A 139 -5.33 18.49 -3.44
N THR A 140 -6.07 18.61 -2.33
CA THR A 140 -6.33 19.87 -1.63
C THR A 140 -5.65 19.97 -0.26
N GLU A 141 -5.55 18.88 0.45
CA GLU A 141 -4.90 18.81 1.76
C GLU A 141 -4.09 17.52 1.90
N VAL A 142 -2.95 17.59 2.60
CA VAL A 142 -2.11 16.42 2.93
C VAL A 142 -1.74 16.45 4.40
N THR A 143 -2.11 15.41 5.13
CA THR A 143 -1.62 15.12 6.47
C THR A 143 -0.55 14.02 6.38
N ILE A 144 0.65 14.31 6.86
CA ILE A 144 1.80 13.40 6.79
C ILE A 144 1.94 12.66 8.12
N GLY A 145 2.08 11.33 8.06
CA GLY A 145 2.21 10.45 9.21
C GLY A 145 3.51 10.63 10.00
N ASN A 146 3.47 10.24 11.28
CA ASN A 146 4.53 10.50 12.26
C ASN A 146 5.80 9.66 12.10
N ASN A 147 5.84 8.71 11.18
CA ASN A 147 7.05 7.95 10.87
C ASN A 147 7.85 8.54 9.68
N VAL A 148 7.30 9.54 9.00
CA VAL A 148 8.00 10.21 7.89
C VAL A 148 9.10 11.13 8.43
N THR A 149 10.31 10.96 7.90
CA THR A 149 11.49 11.74 8.28
C THR A 149 12.04 12.61 7.13
N ILE A 150 11.67 12.30 5.90
CA ILE A 150 12.15 13.02 4.71
C ILE A 150 11.05 13.20 3.66
N ILE A 151 10.99 14.42 3.12
CA ILE A 151 10.20 14.79 1.93
C ILE A 151 11.22 15.08 0.82
N LYS A 152 11.23 14.23 -0.22
CA LYS A 152 12.25 14.26 -1.26
C LYS A 152 11.99 15.29 -2.35
N ASP A 153 13.00 15.44 -3.20
CA ASP A 153 13.07 16.36 -4.33
C ASP A 153 11.78 16.32 -5.20
N HIS A 154 11.21 17.50 -5.45
CA HIS A 154 9.97 17.68 -6.23
C HIS A 154 8.74 16.92 -5.70
N ALA A 155 8.73 16.46 -4.46
CA ALA A 155 7.67 15.59 -3.94
C ALA A 155 6.26 16.12 -4.23
N PHE A 156 5.99 17.40 -4.01
CA PHE A 156 4.71 18.08 -4.28
C PHE A 156 4.85 19.17 -5.37
N TYR A 157 5.81 19.02 -6.28
CA TYR A 157 6.00 20.00 -7.34
C TYR A 157 4.73 20.23 -8.15
N ASN A 158 4.34 21.51 -8.32
CA ASN A 158 3.20 21.94 -9.15
C ASN A 158 1.85 21.35 -8.73
N CYS A 159 1.66 21.05 -7.43
CA CYS A 159 0.36 20.71 -6.84
C CYS A 159 -0.48 21.98 -6.70
N ARG A 160 -1.11 22.41 -7.79
CA ARG A 160 -1.74 23.75 -7.87
C ARG A 160 -2.96 23.94 -7.00
N SER A 161 -3.65 22.86 -6.63
CA SER A 161 -4.84 22.89 -5.78
C SER A 161 -4.53 22.61 -4.31
N LEU A 162 -3.29 22.29 -3.97
CA LEU A 162 -2.88 22.00 -2.60
C LEU A 162 -2.92 23.28 -1.76
N GLU A 163 -3.79 23.31 -0.77
CA GLU A 163 -4.08 24.47 0.10
C GLU A 163 -3.37 24.35 1.45
N ARG A 164 -3.28 23.12 1.98
CA ARG A 164 -2.72 22.85 3.30
C ARG A 164 -1.83 21.61 3.30
N VAL A 165 -0.74 21.67 4.07
CA VAL A 165 0.10 20.50 4.40
C VAL A 165 0.40 20.50 5.88
N ILE A 166 0.10 19.38 6.55
CA ILE A 166 0.42 19.14 7.96
C ILE A 166 1.63 18.22 8.01
N ILE A 167 2.78 18.77 8.41
CA ILE A 167 4.06 18.06 8.50
C ILE A 167 4.32 17.69 9.97
N PRO A 168 4.61 16.41 10.29
CA PRO A 168 4.91 16.00 11.67
C PRO A 168 6.29 16.47 12.11
N GLU A 169 6.50 16.57 13.43
CA GLU A 169 7.79 16.96 14.05
C GLU A 169 8.95 15.96 13.80
N THR A 170 8.64 14.81 13.20
CA THR A 170 9.63 13.79 12.83
C THR A 170 10.36 14.09 11.53
N VAL A 171 9.83 14.99 10.70
CA VAL A 171 10.49 15.36 9.44
C VAL A 171 11.71 16.22 9.73
N GLU A 172 12.86 15.75 9.29
CA GLU A 172 14.17 16.37 9.45
C GLU A 172 14.70 17.00 8.17
N VAL A 173 14.21 16.52 7.01
CA VAL A 173 14.70 16.96 5.70
C VAL A 173 13.53 17.23 4.75
N ILE A 174 13.54 18.41 4.14
CA ILE A 174 12.70 18.78 3.00
C ILE A 174 13.65 19.20 1.87
N GLU A 175 13.71 18.37 0.83
CA GLU A 175 14.64 18.57 -0.27
C GLU A 175 14.19 19.71 -1.21
N GLN A 176 15.09 20.08 -2.12
CA GLN A 176 14.87 21.16 -3.08
C GLN A 176 13.59 20.96 -3.91
N TYR A 177 12.94 22.06 -4.28
CA TYR A 177 11.72 22.09 -5.10
C TYR A 177 10.53 21.35 -4.53
N ALA A 178 10.56 20.84 -3.29
CA ALA A 178 9.55 19.94 -2.73
C ALA A 178 8.12 20.47 -2.88
N PHE A 179 7.89 21.77 -2.68
CA PHE A 179 6.58 22.44 -2.81
C PHE A 179 6.58 23.51 -3.91
N GLN A 180 7.54 23.51 -4.83
CA GLN A 180 7.60 24.53 -5.87
C GLN A 180 6.30 24.57 -6.68
N SER A 181 5.80 25.78 -6.97
CA SER A 181 4.60 26.02 -7.76
C SER A 181 3.28 25.51 -7.16
N CYS A 182 3.23 25.24 -5.85
CA CYS A 182 1.99 25.01 -5.10
C CYS A 182 1.25 26.33 -4.91
N ARG A 183 0.55 26.80 -5.95
CA ARG A 183 0.03 28.17 -6.00
C ARG A 183 -1.07 28.48 -5.02
N SER A 184 -1.82 27.47 -4.60
CA SER A 184 -2.91 27.58 -3.61
C SER A 184 -2.43 27.33 -2.18
N LEU A 185 -1.19 26.88 -1.97
CA LEU A 185 -0.68 26.56 -0.63
C LEU A 185 -0.65 27.85 0.21
N SER A 186 -1.53 27.90 1.19
CA SER A 186 -1.71 29.04 2.10
C SER A 186 -1.31 28.70 3.54
N GLU A 187 -1.29 27.42 3.89
CA GLU A 187 -1.01 26.96 5.24
C GLU A 187 -0.03 25.77 5.23
N ILE A 188 1.10 25.93 5.90
CA ILE A 188 2.09 24.88 6.13
C ILE A 188 2.81 25.17 7.45
N ASN A 189 3.00 24.12 8.27
CA ASN A 189 3.87 24.19 9.44
C ASN A 189 5.24 23.59 9.09
N LEU A 190 6.31 24.20 9.61
CA LEU A 190 7.64 23.62 9.52
C LEU A 190 8.01 22.97 10.86
N PRO A 191 8.49 21.71 10.85
CA PRO A 191 8.87 21.00 12.07
C PRO A 191 10.13 21.60 12.69
N ALA A 192 10.21 21.61 14.02
CA ALA A 192 11.34 22.19 14.76
C ALA A 192 12.69 21.48 14.52
N LYS A 193 12.67 20.26 14.01
CA LYS A 193 13.88 19.51 13.64
C LYS A 193 14.45 19.89 12.27
N LEU A 194 13.73 20.66 11.48
CA LEU A 194 14.19 21.08 10.17
C LEU A 194 15.34 22.09 10.33
N THR A 195 16.52 21.75 9.83
CA THR A 195 17.73 22.57 9.99
C THR A 195 17.93 23.58 8.87
N GLU A 196 17.30 23.37 7.73
CA GLU A 196 17.39 24.26 6.57
C GLU A 196 16.15 24.16 5.69
N ILE A 197 15.88 25.20 4.92
CA ILE A 197 14.93 25.20 3.81
C ILE A 197 15.78 25.13 2.54
N ALA A 198 15.70 23.99 1.84
CA ALA A 198 16.47 23.78 0.62
C ALA A 198 16.04 24.73 -0.51
N ASP A 199 16.86 24.81 -1.55
CA ASP A 199 16.65 25.73 -2.67
C ASP A 199 15.29 25.53 -3.36
N TYR A 200 14.62 26.65 -3.62
CA TYR A 200 13.34 26.71 -4.35
C TYR A 200 12.18 25.94 -3.73
N THR A 201 12.29 25.47 -2.49
CA THR A 201 11.26 24.66 -1.81
C THR A 201 9.88 25.28 -1.93
N PHE A 202 9.72 26.57 -1.69
CA PHE A 202 8.43 27.31 -1.76
C PHE A 202 8.37 28.32 -2.91
N SER A 203 9.22 28.18 -3.91
CA SER A 203 9.20 29.07 -5.07
C SER A 203 7.85 28.99 -5.79
N TYR A 204 7.27 30.15 -6.12
CA TYR A 204 5.94 30.27 -6.75
C TYR A 204 4.75 29.75 -5.93
N CYS A 205 4.86 29.64 -4.60
CA CYS A 205 3.74 29.43 -3.69
C CYS A 205 3.04 30.78 -3.44
N SER A 206 2.26 31.25 -4.40
CA SER A 206 1.74 32.64 -4.39
C SER A 206 0.68 32.91 -3.33
N ALA A 207 0.00 31.90 -2.80
CA ALA A 207 -0.94 32.04 -1.69
C ALA A 207 -0.27 32.04 -0.31
N LEU A 208 0.99 31.60 -0.21
CA LEU A 208 1.72 31.54 1.06
C LEU A 208 2.23 32.94 1.43
N THR A 209 1.53 33.60 2.35
CA THR A 209 1.84 34.96 2.77
C THR A 209 2.78 35.04 3.96
N GLN A 210 2.87 33.97 4.73
CA GLN A 210 3.77 33.85 5.87
C GLN A 210 4.14 32.39 6.11
N ILE A 211 5.32 32.16 6.65
CA ILE A 211 5.80 30.85 7.08
C ILE A 211 6.49 31.00 8.43
N GLY A 212 6.09 30.21 9.41
CA GLY A 212 6.78 30.13 10.69
C GLY A 212 8.09 29.35 10.51
N ILE A 213 9.20 29.97 10.85
CA ILE A 213 10.50 29.27 10.94
C ILE A 213 10.69 28.92 12.41
N PRO A 214 10.87 27.62 12.74
CA PRO A 214 11.00 27.15 14.12
C PRO A 214 12.29 27.62 14.79
#